data_27935d5258ac56be6c8f932791cd6604
#
_entry.id   27935d5258ac56be6c8f932791cd6604
#
_cell.length_a   1.000
_cell.length_b   1.000
_cell.length_c   1.000
_cell.angle_alpha   90.00
_cell.angle_beta   90.00
_cell.angle_gamma   90.00
#
_symmetry.space_group_name_H-M   'P 1'
#
loop_
_entity.id
_entity.type
_entity.pdbx_description
1 polymer ?
#
loop_
_entity_poly.entity_id
_entity_poly.type
_entity_poly.pdbx_seq_one_letter_code
_entity_poly.pdbx_strand_id
1 'polypeptide(L)'
;MVIVSGAAAGVDTLAHQGAGMSNTIAVLPCGIDIRYPKANRELIESIEKNGLTLSQFEPDFMAREWSFVVRNEIVVALGECLIVTEADIGSGSMRSVEFALEMGKQIYVLPHRIRESEGTHRLLTQGRAVAIEEIDSFVAMITSSALNTINDSPFISYCRTMPTYEEVIARFPSEIFEAELGGIIEVRNGRVVVV
;
A
#
# COMPACT_ATOMS: atom_id res chain seq x y z
N MET A 1 5.89 -5.39 5.54
CA MET A 1 5.43 -4.39 4.54
C MET A 1 4.45 -5.07 3.59
N VAL A 2 3.35 -4.41 3.24
CA VAL A 2 2.35 -4.92 2.30
C VAL A 2 2.40 -4.08 1.02
N ILE A 3 2.34 -4.72 -0.14
CA ILE A 3 2.26 -4.04 -1.44
C ILE A 3 0.80 -3.99 -1.89
N VAL A 4 0.32 -2.81 -2.23
CA VAL A 4 -1.00 -2.58 -2.82
C VAL A 4 -0.81 -2.20 -4.28
N SER A 5 -1.40 -2.94 -5.22
CA SER A 5 -1.30 -2.64 -6.65
C SER A 5 -2.53 -3.12 -7.43
N GLY A 6 -2.55 -2.88 -8.71
CA GLY A 6 -3.72 -3.08 -9.56
C GLY A 6 -3.78 -4.38 -10.34
N ALA A 7 -2.85 -5.29 -10.15
CA ALA A 7 -2.71 -6.56 -10.87
C ALA A 7 -2.66 -6.42 -12.42
N ALA A 8 -2.26 -5.25 -12.94
CA ALA A 8 -2.04 -5.05 -14.36
C ALA A 8 -0.79 -5.82 -14.84
N ALA A 9 -0.68 -6.03 -16.15
CA ALA A 9 0.53 -6.60 -16.73
C ALA A 9 1.72 -5.64 -16.56
N GLY A 10 2.92 -6.19 -16.33
CA GLY A 10 4.15 -5.41 -16.15
C GLY A 10 4.51 -5.19 -14.69
N VAL A 11 4.70 -3.94 -14.28
CA VAL A 11 5.20 -3.56 -12.94
C VAL A 11 4.32 -4.08 -11.80
N ASP A 12 2.99 -4.01 -11.93
CA ASP A 12 2.07 -4.54 -10.91
C ASP A 12 2.30 -6.04 -10.68
N THR A 13 2.46 -6.80 -11.77
CA THR A 13 2.75 -8.24 -11.69
C THR A 13 4.04 -8.50 -10.89
N LEU A 14 5.11 -7.77 -11.22
CA LEU A 14 6.41 -7.91 -10.55
C LEU A 14 6.34 -7.47 -9.08
N ALA A 15 5.60 -6.42 -8.79
CA ALA A 15 5.39 -5.92 -7.43
C ALA A 15 4.68 -6.96 -6.55
N HIS A 16 3.59 -7.58 -7.05
CA HIS A 16 2.88 -8.65 -6.35
C HIS A 16 3.77 -9.88 -6.14
N GLN A 17 4.51 -10.29 -7.16
CA GLN A 17 5.43 -11.43 -7.06
C GLN A 17 6.57 -11.18 -6.07
N GLY A 18 7.17 -9.98 -6.10
CA GLY A 18 8.24 -9.59 -5.19
C GLY A 18 7.81 -9.48 -3.73
N ALA A 19 6.57 -9.04 -3.48
CA ALA A 19 6.00 -9.00 -2.13
C ALA A 19 5.71 -10.39 -1.56
N GLY A 20 5.47 -11.36 -2.43
CA GLY A 20 4.89 -12.65 -2.06
C GLY A 20 3.38 -12.55 -1.84
N MET A 21 2.67 -13.64 -2.11
CA MET A 21 1.21 -13.65 -2.21
C MET A 21 0.49 -13.34 -0.89
N SER A 22 1.12 -13.59 0.25
CA SER A 22 0.57 -13.26 1.58
C SER A 22 0.77 -11.81 2.01
N ASN A 23 1.63 -11.07 1.31
CA ASN A 23 1.99 -9.69 1.65
C ASN A 23 1.56 -8.71 0.55
N THR A 24 0.44 -8.99 -0.12
CA THR A 24 -0.01 -8.15 -1.21
C THR A 24 -1.53 -8.01 -1.27
N ILE A 25 -1.97 -6.85 -1.72
CA ILE A 25 -3.39 -6.52 -1.95
C ILE A 25 -3.54 -6.15 -3.43
N ALA A 26 -4.37 -6.90 -4.14
CA ALA A 26 -4.74 -6.58 -5.51
C ALA A 26 -6.09 -5.85 -5.54
N VAL A 27 -6.11 -4.63 -6.08
CA VAL A 27 -7.35 -3.89 -6.32
C VAL A 27 -7.73 -4.05 -7.79
N LEU A 28 -8.92 -4.56 -8.06
CA LEU A 28 -9.35 -4.91 -9.41
C LEU A 28 -10.15 -3.78 -10.08
N PRO A 29 -9.99 -3.53 -11.40
CA PRO A 29 -10.78 -2.56 -12.15
C PRO A 29 -12.13 -3.11 -12.64
N CYS A 30 -12.49 -4.31 -12.21
CA CYS A 30 -13.67 -5.08 -12.58
C CYS A 30 -14.28 -5.70 -11.32
N GLY A 31 -15.42 -6.36 -11.47
CA GLY A 31 -16.05 -7.10 -10.40
C GLY A 31 -15.15 -8.20 -9.82
N ILE A 32 -15.38 -8.55 -8.58
CA ILE A 32 -14.52 -9.49 -7.84
C ILE A 32 -14.50 -10.90 -8.46
N ASP A 33 -15.55 -11.29 -9.20
CA ASP A 33 -15.63 -12.57 -9.87
C ASP A 33 -14.87 -12.64 -11.21
N ILE A 34 -14.33 -11.50 -11.66
CA ILE A 34 -13.64 -11.35 -12.93
C ILE A 34 -12.15 -11.20 -12.74
N ARG A 35 -11.34 -12.13 -13.25
CA ARG A 35 -9.87 -12.07 -13.20
C ARG A 35 -9.37 -11.38 -14.48
N TYR A 36 -9.08 -10.10 -14.34
CA TYR A 36 -8.59 -9.26 -15.43
C TYR A 36 -7.26 -8.56 -15.04
N PRO A 37 -6.25 -8.52 -15.92
CA PRO A 37 -6.23 -9.07 -17.28
C PRO A 37 -6.09 -10.61 -17.27
N LYS A 38 -6.53 -11.25 -18.36
CA LYS A 38 -6.45 -12.71 -18.49
C LYS A 38 -5.03 -13.26 -18.34
N ALA A 39 -4.02 -12.48 -18.76
CA ALA A 39 -2.61 -12.85 -18.61
C ALA A 39 -2.19 -13.02 -17.14
N ASN A 40 -2.84 -12.33 -16.22
CA ASN A 40 -2.53 -12.37 -14.77
C ASN A 40 -3.56 -13.19 -13.97
N ARG A 41 -4.34 -14.03 -14.65
CA ARG A 41 -5.37 -14.83 -14.00
C ARG A 41 -4.81 -15.68 -12.84
N GLU A 42 -3.73 -16.42 -13.10
CA GLU A 42 -3.10 -17.29 -12.09
C GLU A 42 -2.53 -16.50 -10.92
N LEU A 43 -1.96 -15.32 -11.20
CA LEU A 43 -1.49 -14.40 -10.17
C LEU A 43 -2.65 -13.95 -9.27
N ILE A 44 -3.75 -13.48 -9.88
CA ILE A 44 -4.94 -13.01 -9.14
C ILE A 44 -5.53 -14.16 -8.30
N GLU A 45 -5.71 -15.36 -8.86
CA GLU A 45 -6.18 -16.54 -8.14
C GLU A 45 -5.25 -16.93 -6.98
N SER A 46 -3.94 -16.73 -7.12
CA SER A 46 -2.99 -16.96 -6.04
C SER A 46 -3.09 -15.90 -4.93
N ILE A 47 -3.31 -14.64 -5.29
CA ILE A 47 -3.54 -13.55 -4.32
C ILE A 47 -4.88 -13.77 -3.59
N GLU A 48 -5.94 -14.17 -4.28
CA GLU A 48 -7.24 -14.49 -3.68
C GLU A 48 -7.13 -15.56 -2.58
N LYS A 49 -6.22 -16.52 -2.74
CA LYS A 49 -6.03 -17.64 -1.79
C LYS A 49 -5.15 -17.27 -0.60
N ASN A 50 -4.18 -16.40 -0.77
CA ASN A 50 -3.09 -16.21 0.20
C ASN A 50 -2.96 -14.77 0.70
N GLY A 51 -3.52 -13.79 -0.02
CA GLY A 51 -3.48 -12.36 0.26
C GLY A 51 -4.89 -11.78 0.29
N LEU A 52 -5.05 -10.60 -0.32
CA LEU A 52 -6.34 -9.92 -0.40
C LEU A 52 -6.59 -9.40 -1.79
N THR A 53 -7.79 -9.63 -2.32
CA THR A 53 -8.31 -8.95 -3.51
C THR A 53 -9.48 -8.05 -3.14
N LEU A 54 -9.52 -6.86 -3.71
CA LEU A 54 -10.56 -5.86 -3.48
C LEU A 54 -11.14 -5.38 -4.81
N SER A 55 -12.42 -5.09 -4.80
CA SER A 55 -13.11 -4.38 -5.88
C SER A 55 -14.22 -3.52 -5.31
N GLN A 56 -14.45 -2.36 -5.92
CA GLN A 56 -15.60 -1.50 -5.62
C GLN A 56 -16.76 -1.68 -6.60
N PHE A 57 -16.60 -2.57 -7.57
CA PHE A 57 -17.59 -2.80 -8.61
C PHE A 57 -18.44 -4.01 -8.29
N GLU A 58 -19.65 -4.07 -8.88
CA GLU A 58 -20.51 -5.23 -8.80
C GLU A 58 -19.78 -6.49 -9.29
N PRO A 59 -20.08 -7.69 -8.75
CA PRO A 59 -19.31 -8.90 -8.98
C PRO A 59 -19.06 -9.26 -10.44
N ASP A 60 -20.01 -8.99 -11.33
CA ASP A 60 -19.97 -9.29 -12.76
C ASP A 60 -19.56 -8.11 -13.65
N PHE A 61 -19.17 -6.97 -13.05
CA PHE A 61 -18.79 -5.77 -13.80
C PHE A 61 -17.52 -5.97 -14.61
N MET A 62 -17.61 -5.83 -15.93
CA MET A 62 -16.45 -5.91 -16.84
C MET A 62 -15.61 -4.64 -16.80
N ALA A 63 -14.28 -4.78 -16.79
CA ALA A 63 -13.35 -3.65 -16.81
C ALA A 63 -13.60 -2.71 -18.01
N ARG A 64 -13.56 -1.40 -17.76
CA ARG A 64 -13.69 -0.32 -18.75
C ARG A 64 -12.59 0.71 -18.53
N GLU A 65 -12.24 1.52 -19.52
CA GLU A 65 -11.15 2.51 -19.41
C GLU A 65 -11.24 3.37 -18.16
N TRP A 66 -12.41 3.92 -17.87
CA TRP A 66 -12.63 4.75 -16.69
C TRP A 66 -12.50 3.99 -15.36
N SER A 67 -12.82 2.68 -15.34
CA SER A 67 -12.77 1.89 -14.10
C SER A 67 -11.33 1.68 -13.60
N PHE A 68 -10.33 1.75 -14.47
CA PHE A 68 -8.93 1.73 -14.06
C PHE A 68 -8.54 2.99 -13.29
N VAL A 69 -9.03 4.15 -13.73
CA VAL A 69 -8.76 5.42 -13.05
C VAL A 69 -9.39 5.42 -11.66
N VAL A 70 -10.66 5.07 -11.57
CA VAL A 70 -11.39 5.01 -10.29
C VAL A 70 -10.77 3.99 -9.35
N ARG A 71 -10.34 2.81 -9.84
CA ARG A 71 -9.62 1.82 -9.07
C ARG A 71 -8.29 2.34 -8.51
N ASN A 72 -7.54 3.13 -9.30
CA ASN A 72 -6.25 3.66 -8.88
C ASN A 72 -6.36 4.56 -7.64
N GLU A 73 -7.47 5.26 -7.46
CA GLU A 73 -7.74 6.05 -6.25
C GLU A 73 -7.70 5.16 -4.99
N ILE A 74 -8.32 3.97 -5.04
CA ILE A 74 -8.29 3.02 -3.91
C ILE A 74 -6.87 2.49 -3.68
N VAL A 75 -6.12 2.15 -4.74
CA VAL A 75 -4.72 1.72 -4.60
C VAL A 75 -3.91 2.76 -3.84
N VAL A 76 -4.05 4.02 -4.23
CA VAL A 76 -3.34 5.14 -3.58
C VAL A 76 -3.85 5.35 -2.16
N ALA A 77 -5.17 5.30 -1.94
CA ALA A 77 -5.76 5.53 -0.62
C ALA A 77 -5.27 4.52 0.43
N LEU A 78 -5.13 3.25 0.06
CA LEU A 78 -4.67 2.18 0.94
C LEU A 78 -3.16 2.23 1.23
N GLY A 79 -2.33 2.78 0.33
CA GLY A 79 -0.89 2.86 0.51
C GLY A 79 -0.48 4.03 1.42
N GLU A 80 0.57 3.90 2.19
CA GLU A 80 1.18 4.99 2.97
C GLU A 80 1.97 5.97 2.08
N CYS A 81 2.57 5.45 1.02
CA CYS A 81 3.27 6.22 0.00
C CYS A 81 2.99 5.63 -1.38
N LEU A 82 3.27 6.39 -2.43
CA LEU A 82 3.18 5.94 -3.81
C LEU A 82 4.58 5.77 -4.39
N ILE A 83 4.85 4.60 -4.95
CA ILE A 83 6.07 4.32 -5.73
C ILE A 83 5.69 4.27 -7.21
N VAL A 84 6.27 5.13 -8.02
CA VAL A 84 6.08 5.15 -9.48
C VAL A 84 7.39 4.79 -10.14
N THR A 85 7.46 3.58 -10.70
CA THR A 85 8.68 3.10 -11.37
C THR A 85 8.89 3.78 -12.70
N GLU A 86 7.81 3.97 -13.47
CA GLU A 86 7.83 4.60 -14.80
C GLU A 86 6.48 5.25 -15.08
N ALA A 87 6.49 6.45 -15.65
CA ALA A 87 5.29 7.13 -16.13
C ALA A 87 5.62 8.22 -17.16
N ASP A 88 4.97 8.17 -18.29
CA ASP A 88 4.94 9.28 -19.24
C ASP A 88 3.85 10.29 -18.89
N ILE A 89 4.00 11.52 -19.40
CA ILE A 89 2.99 12.57 -19.25
C ILE A 89 1.66 12.09 -19.85
N GLY A 90 0.59 12.15 -19.05
CA GLY A 90 -0.75 11.71 -19.46
C GLY A 90 -1.01 10.21 -19.32
N SER A 91 -0.06 9.43 -18.80
CA SER A 91 -0.28 8.01 -18.51
C SER A 91 -1.25 7.78 -17.34
N GLY A 92 -1.79 6.55 -17.26
CA GLY A 92 -2.64 6.13 -16.14
C GLY A 92 -1.94 6.25 -14.78
N SER A 93 -0.62 6.02 -14.73
CA SER A 93 0.19 6.17 -13.52
C SER A 93 0.23 7.62 -13.03
N MET A 94 0.16 8.61 -13.93
CA MET A 94 0.08 10.02 -13.55
C MET A 94 -1.23 10.38 -12.87
N ARG A 95 -2.32 9.65 -13.12
CA ARG A 95 -3.57 9.79 -12.35
C ARG A 95 -3.40 9.35 -10.90
N SER A 96 -2.65 8.27 -10.68
CA SER A 96 -2.29 7.84 -9.32
C SER A 96 -1.45 8.90 -8.60
N VAL A 97 -0.55 9.58 -9.32
CA VAL A 97 0.23 10.71 -8.80
C VAL A 97 -0.68 11.86 -8.36
N GLU A 98 -1.69 12.22 -9.18
CA GLU A 98 -2.65 13.27 -8.83
C GLU A 98 -3.38 12.93 -7.52
N PHE A 99 -3.91 11.71 -7.39
CA PHE A 99 -4.53 11.24 -6.15
C PHE A 99 -3.58 11.28 -4.95
N ALA A 100 -2.33 10.83 -5.13
CA ALA A 100 -1.34 10.87 -4.05
C ALA A 100 -1.06 12.29 -3.55
N LEU A 101 -0.97 13.26 -4.46
CA LEU A 101 -0.79 14.66 -4.13
C LEU A 101 -2.00 15.26 -3.41
N GLU A 102 -3.22 14.95 -3.87
CA GLU A 102 -4.46 15.37 -3.23
C GLU A 102 -4.59 14.80 -1.81
N MET A 103 -4.16 13.56 -1.61
CA MET A 103 -4.15 12.87 -0.32
C MET A 103 -2.94 13.22 0.57
N GLY A 104 -2.02 14.08 0.10
CA GLY A 104 -0.81 14.47 0.85
C GLY A 104 0.20 13.35 1.05
N LYS A 105 0.18 12.32 0.19
CA LYS A 105 1.09 11.17 0.31
C LYS A 105 2.44 11.44 -0.32
N GLN A 106 3.48 10.88 0.30
CA GLN A 106 4.83 10.93 -0.25
C GLN A 106 4.91 10.11 -1.54
N ILE A 107 5.56 10.67 -2.56
CA ILE A 107 5.77 10.01 -3.85
C ILE A 107 7.26 9.71 -4.01
N TYR A 108 7.57 8.49 -4.39
CA TYR A 108 8.91 8.03 -4.73
C TYR A 108 8.94 7.57 -6.19
N VAL A 109 10.04 7.84 -6.88
CA VAL A 109 10.20 7.47 -8.29
C VAL A 109 11.59 6.89 -8.55
N LEU A 110 11.67 5.98 -9.52
CA LEU A 110 12.98 5.56 -10.05
C LEU A 110 13.52 6.64 -11.00
N PRO A 111 14.80 6.98 -10.91
CA PRO A 111 15.44 7.87 -11.88
C PRO A 111 15.60 7.16 -13.22
N HIS A 112 15.34 7.91 -14.31
CA HIS A 112 15.45 7.45 -15.68
C HIS A 112 16.40 8.34 -16.48
N ARG A 113 16.82 7.87 -17.66
CA ARG A 113 17.57 8.68 -18.60
C ARG A 113 16.69 9.81 -19.13
N ILE A 114 17.34 10.88 -19.62
CA ILE A 114 16.66 11.99 -20.26
C ILE A 114 15.80 11.46 -21.42
N ARG A 115 14.54 11.86 -21.47
CA ARG A 115 13.49 11.43 -22.41
C ARG A 115 12.93 10.00 -22.20
N GLU A 116 13.35 9.32 -21.17
CA GLU A 116 12.65 8.15 -20.66
C GLU A 116 11.79 8.58 -19.47
N SER A 117 10.54 8.10 -19.40
CA SER A 117 9.65 8.40 -18.27
C SER A 117 9.51 9.89 -17.94
N GLU A 118 9.06 10.70 -18.91
CA GLU A 118 8.98 12.16 -18.77
C GLU A 118 8.11 12.60 -17.58
N GLY A 119 7.10 11.83 -17.20
CA GLY A 119 6.26 12.12 -16.05
C GLY A 119 7.02 12.06 -14.72
N THR A 120 7.80 11.00 -14.49
CA THR A 120 8.60 10.87 -13.26
C THR A 120 9.72 11.90 -13.21
N HIS A 121 10.36 12.20 -14.36
CA HIS A 121 11.36 13.24 -14.44
C HIS A 121 10.81 14.63 -14.09
N ARG A 122 9.59 14.94 -14.57
CA ARG A 122 8.91 16.18 -14.23
C ARG A 122 8.60 16.30 -12.74
N LEU A 123 8.19 15.20 -12.10
CA LEU A 123 7.94 15.18 -10.64
C LEU A 123 9.20 15.50 -9.85
N LEU A 124 10.35 14.91 -10.22
CA LEU A 124 11.64 15.18 -9.59
C LEU A 124 12.06 16.64 -9.75
N THR A 125 12.01 17.17 -10.96
CA THR A 125 12.41 18.56 -11.25
C THR A 125 11.52 19.60 -10.56
N GLN A 126 10.26 19.25 -10.28
CA GLN A 126 9.32 20.08 -9.53
C GLN A 126 9.40 19.90 -8.01
N GLY A 127 10.25 19.00 -7.51
CA GLY A 127 10.33 18.69 -6.08
C GLY A 127 9.08 18.01 -5.52
N ARG A 128 8.28 17.36 -6.38
CA ARG A 128 7.01 16.68 -6.01
C ARG A 128 7.18 15.20 -5.74
N ALA A 129 8.36 14.65 -5.98
CA ALA A 129 8.72 13.28 -5.68
C ALA A 129 10.18 13.19 -5.23
N VAL A 130 10.52 12.11 -4.55
CA VAL A 130 11.88 11.77 -4.12
C VAL A 130 12.41 10.64 -5.00
N ALA A 131 13.65 10.75 -5.45
CA ALA A 131 14.30 9.69 -6.21
C ALA A 131 14.67 8.51 -5.31
N ILE A 132 14.43 7.29 -5.80
CA ILE A 132 14.99 6.06 -5.22
C ILE A 132 16.34 5.83 -5.89
N GLU A 133 17.41 6.27 -5.26
CA GLU A 133 18.77 6.15 -5.81
C GLU A 133 19.39 4.79 -5.51
N GLU A 134 19.06 4.21 -4.36
CA GLU A 134 19.55 2.92 -3.90
C GLU A 134 18.40 2.15 -3.20
N ILE A 135 18.14 0.92 -3.70
CA ILE A 135 16.94 0.16 -3.33
C ILE A 135 16.99 -0.32 -1.88
N ASP A 136 18.12 -0.85 -1.43
CA ASP A 136 18.24 -1.42 -0.08
C ASP A 136 18.09 -0.33 0.99
N SER A 137 18.71 0.82 0.77
CA SER A 137 18.56 1.99 1.64
C SER A 137 17.12 2.52 1.67
N PHE A 138 16.46 2.54 0.51
CA PHE A 138 15.06 2.94 0.43
C PHE A 138 14.16 1.96 1.20
N VAL A 139 14.32 0.66 1.01
CA VAL A 139 13.55 -0.36 1.72
C VAL A 139 13.78 -0.26 3.22
N ALA A 140 15.02 -0.09 3.66
CA ALA A 140 15.34 0.11 5.09
C ALA A 140 14.65 1.36 5.65
N MET A 141 14.66 2.46 4.90
CA MET A 141 14.02 3.73 5.30
C MET A 141 12.51 3.56 5.50
N ILE A 142 11.78 3.03 4.51
CA ILE A 142 10.31 2.88 4.61
C ILE A 142 9.90 1.86 5.66
N THR A 143 10.70 0.80 5.85
CA THR A 143 10.45 -0.20 6.89
C THR A 143 10.71 0.36 8.28
N SER A 144 11.81 1.11 8.46
CA SER A 144 12.13 1.75 9.74
C SER A 144 11.14 2.85 10.11
N SER A 145 10.67 3.63 9.15
CA SER A 145 9.65 4.67 9.38
C SER A 145 8.34 4.06 9.89
N ALA A 146 7.90 2.95 9.32
CA ALA A 146 6.72 2.23 9.78
C ALA A 146 6.89 1.71 11.23
N LEU A 147 8.06 1.16 11.55
CA LEU A 147 8.38 0.70 12.91
C LEU A 147 8.44 1.86 13.91
N ASN A 148 9.02 3.00 13.53
CA ASN A 148 9.11 4.17 14.39
C ASN A 148 7.74 4.80 14.65
N THR A 149 6.86 4.86 13.66
CA THR A 149 5.49 5.38 13.82
C THR A 149 4.69 4.54 14.82
N ILE A 150 4.86 3.22 14.79
CA ILE A 150 4.24 2.30 15.75
C ILE A 150 4.84 2.50 17.15
N ASN A 151 6.17 2.65 17.25
CA ASN A 151 6.87 2.74 18.52
C ASN A 151 6.69 4.08 19.27
N ASP A 152 6.40 5.17 18.55
CA ASP A 152 6.24 6.52 19.14
C ASP A 152 4.76 6.93 19.33
N SER A 153 3.81 6.04 19.04
CA SER A 153 2.40 6.37 19.24
C SER A 153 2.09 6.52 20.74
N PRO A 154 1.21 7.46 21.13
CA PRO A 154 0.74 7.61 22.51
C PRO A 154 0.15 6.31 23.07
N PHE A 155 -0.46 5.49 22.20
CA PHE A 155 -0.99 4.18 22.51
C PHE A 155 0.12 3.20 22.93
N ILE A 156 1.17 3.03 22.13
CA ILE A 156 2.30 2.14 22.44
C ILE A 156 3.07 2.60 23.68
N SER A 157 3.29 3.91 23.81
CA SER A 157 3.90 4.48 25.00
C SER A 157 3.11 4.16 26.26
N TYR A 158 1.78 4.18 26.19
CA TYR A 158 0.92 3.79 27.30
C TYR A 158 0.96 2.28 27.56
N CYS A 159 0.91 1.44 26.51
CA CYS A 159 0.98 -0.02 26.63
C CYS A 159 2.30 -0.50 27.28
N ARG A 160 3.41 0.23 27.08
CA ARG A 160 4.70 -0.06 27.76
C ARG A 160 4.64 0.07 29.29
N THR A 161 3.66 0.77 29.84
CA THR A 161 3.42 0.80 31.30
C THR A 161 2.72 -0.43 31.83
N MET A 162 2.44 -1.42 30.98
CA MET A 162 1.70 -2.66 31.29
C MET A 162 0.33 -2.42 31.94
N PRO A 163 -0.54 -1.58 31.37
CA PRO A 163 -1.87 -1.31 31.89
C PRO A 163 -2.75 -2.57 31.79
N THR A 164 -3.87 -2.58 32.48
CA THR A 164 -4.89 -3.60 32.30
C THR A 164 -5.58 -3.42 30.95
N TYR A 165 -6.16 -4.50 30.41
CA TYR A 165 -6.89 -4.47 29.15
C TYR A 165 -8.05 -3.46 29.17
N GLU A 166 -8.76 -3.38 30.32
CA GLU A 166 -9.87 -2.42 30.52
C GLU A 166 -9.40 -0.96 30.48
N GLU A 167 -8.25 -0.65 31.08
CA GLU A 167 -7.65 0.70 31.05
C GLU A 167 -7.26 1.11 29.64
N VAL A 168 -6.74 0.16 28.83
CA VAL A 168 -6.38 0.44 27.44
C VAL A 168 -7.62 0.67 26.58
N ILE A 169 -8.66 -0.18 26.69
CA ILE A 169 -9.94 0.03 25.98
C ILE A 169 -10.57 1.38 26.32
N ALA A 170 -10.56 1.77 27.58
CA ALA A 170 -11.15 3.02 28.01
C ALA A 170 -10.46 4.26 27.39
N ARG A 171 -9.16 4.15 27.10
CA ARG A 171 -8.34 5.26 26.61
C ARG A 171 -8.11 5.23 25.10
N PHE A 172 -8.01 4.05 24.50
CA PHE A 172 -7.64 3.79 23.11
C PHE A 172 -8.53 2.70 22.49
N PRO A 173 -9.86 2.92 22.37
CA PRO A 173 -10.80 1.86 21.98
C PRO A 173 -10.61 1.34 20.57
N SER A 174 -10.10 2.16 19.65
CA SER A 174 -9.90 1.76 18.25
C SER A 174 -8.57 1.07 18.04
N GLU A 175 -7.51 1.58 18.68
CA GLU A 175 -6.14 1.14 18.44
C GLU A 175 -5.83 -0.24 19.05
N ILE A 176 -6.49 -0.59 20.16
CA ILE A 176 -6.21 -1.83 20.88
C ILE A 176 -6.50 -3.07 20.04
N PHE A 177 -7.62 -3.09 19.31
CA PHE A 177 -8.01 -4.22 18.48
C PHE A 177 -7.09 -4.40 17.28
N GLU A 178 -6.71 -3.30 16.64
CA GLU A 178 -5.78 -3.32 15.50
C GLU A 178 -4.39 -3.79 15.92
N ALA A 179 -3.91 -3.33 17.07
CA ALA A 179 -2.60 -3.71 17.59
C ALA A 179 -2.55 -5.17 18.07
N GLU A 180 -3.61 -5.70 18.63
CA GLU A 180 -3.72 -7.10 19.04
C GLU A 180 -3.77 -8.02 17.80
N LEU A 181 -4.59 -7.69 16.80
CA LEU A 181 -4.66 -8.42 15.53
C LEU A 181 -3.33 -8.36 14.75
N GLY A 182 -2.64 -7.22 14.83
CA GLY A 182 -1.33 -7.01 14.20
C GLY A 182 -0.17 -7.66 14.95
N GLY A 183 -0.40 -8.29 16.11
CA GLY A 183 0.65 -8.88 16.92
C GLY A 183 1.63 -7.87 17.54
N ILE A 184 1.24 -6.60 17.64
CA ILE A 184 2.05 -5.52 18.23
C ILE A 184 1.95 -5.55 19.76
N ILE A 185 0.80 -5.96 20.26
CA ILE A 185 0.54 -6.16 21.69
C ILE A 185 -0.02 -7.55 21.94
N GLU A 186 0.19 -8.03 23.16
CA GLU A 186 -0.34 -9.30 23.65
C GLU A 186 -0.90 -9.10 25.07
N VAL A 187 -1.97 -9.83 25.41
CA VAL A 187 -2.53 -9.81 26.76
C VAL A 187 -1.93 -10.96 27.58
N ARG A 188 -1.13 -10.63 28.57
CA ARG A 188 -0.54 -11.59 29.50
C ARG A 188 -1.01 -11.30 30.92
N ASN A 189 -1.67 -12.28 31.56
CA ASN A 189 -2.18 -12.16 32.94
C ASN A 189 -3.09 -10.91 33.14
N GLY A 190 -3.93 -10.59 32.14
CA GLY A 190 -4.86 -9.45 32.17
C GLY A 190 -4.21 -8.08 31.97
N ARG A 191 -2.92 -8.05 31.63
CA ARG A 191 -2.19 -6.82 31.30
C ARG A 191 -1.76 -6.82 29.83
N VAL A 192 -1.78 -5.65 29.24
CA VAL A 192 -1.32 -5.43 27.86
C VAL A 192 0.20 -5.27 27.85
N VAL A 193 0.87 -6.05 27.01
CA VAL A 193 2.33 -6.04 26.83
C VAL A 193 2.63 -5.80 25.36
N VAL A 194 3.58 -4.93 25.09
CA VAL A 194 4.10 -4.72 23.72
C VAL A 194 5.05 -5.87 23.39
N VAL A 195 4.84 -6.50 22.22
CA VAL A 195 5.60 -7.66 21.74
C VAL A 195 6.88 -7.23 21.00
#